data_2e0a913e30824d897addf363f1f44661
#
_entry.id   2e0a913e30824d897addf363f1f44661
#
_cell.length_a   1.000
_cell.length_b   1.000
_cell.length_c   1.000
_cell.angle_alpha   90.00
_cell.angle_beta   90.00
_cell.angle_gamma   90.00
#
_symmetry.space_group_name_H-M   'P 1'
#
loop_
_entity.id
_entity.type
_entity.pdbx_description
1 polymer ?
#
loop_
_entity_poly.entity_id
_entity_poly.type
_entity_poly.pdbx_seq_one_letter_code
_entity_poly.pdbx_strand_id
1 'polypeptide(L)'
;MIEYKTGDILADDAEALVNTVNCVGIMGRGIALQFKNAFPKNFNAYEQACEHHEVQPGRMFVYANESLTNPRYIINFPTKRHWRGKSRLEDIESGLKALVEEIKSRHIHSIAIPPLGSGLGGLNWKDVRPRIEWALNGIEGLEVRVYEPNGAPSPQEMSSSKALPKMTAGRASLVVLIDRYLSGLLDPTVSLLEVHKLMYFMQEAGEPLKLQYVQGPYGPYAENLRHVLKVIEGHLISGYADGGDAPDKQLELVPGAVPDASAFLSFNKTALGRFESVGNLVEGFETPFGLELLSTVHWVVKQMHARDLTEVVSKTYAWSDRKKRFTPTQIELALNVLAAKKWIPGSFRSESSAMRFRFAEQAI
;
A
#
# COMPACT_ATOMS: atom_id res chain seq x y z
N MET A 1 -28.66 -21.18 -12.44
CA MET A 1 -29.08 -20.81 -11.05
C MET A 1 -28.05 -19.83 -10.49
N ILE A 2 -28.45 -18.78 -9.79
CA ILE A 2 -27.51 -17.81 -9.15
C ILE A 2 -27.41 -18.13 -7.66
N GLU A 3 -26.21 -18.39 -7.18
CA GLU A 3 -25.86 -18.63 -5.77
C GLU A 3 -25.04 -17.45 -5.25
N TYR A 4 -25.30 -16.99 -4.00
CA TYR A 4 -24.52 -15.94 -3.34
C TYR A 4 -23.55 -16.58 -2.35
N LYS A 5 -22.27 -16.16 -2.42
CA LYS A 5 -21.18 -16.66 -1.61
C LYS A 5 -20.43 -15.52 -0.89
N THR A 6 -19.72 -15.91 0.11
CA THR A 6 -18.72 -15.06 0.82
C THR A 6 -17.39 -15.82 0.89
N GLY A 7 -16.28 -15.14 1.09
CA GLY A 7 -14.95 -15.75 1.20
C GLY A 7 -14.06 -15.48 -0.01
N ASP A 8 -13.09 -16.38 -0.25
CA ASP A 8 -12.09 -16.22 -1.31
C ASP A 8 -12.57 -16.82 -2.64
N ILE A 9 -12.82 -15.95 -3.62
CA ILE A 9 -13.19 -16.39 -4.98
C ILE A 9 -12.10 -17.21 -5.69
N LEU A 10 -10.83 -17.05 -5.30
CA LEU A 10 -9.73 -17.81 -5.89
C LEU A 10 -9.73 -19.29 -5.46
N ALA A 11 -10.43 -19.61 -4.37
CA ALA A 11 -10.65 -20.97 -3.91
C ALA A 11 -11.88 -21.64 -4.56
N ASP A 12 -12.62 -20.91 -5.42
CA ASP A 12 -13.80 -21.45 -6.11
C ASP A 12 -13.38 -22.42 -7.23
N ASP A 13 -14.15 -23.48 -7.41
CA ASP A 13 -13.92 -24.50 -8.43
C ASP A 13 -14.67 -24.26 -9.75
N ALA A 14 -15.23 -23.06 -9.95
CA ALA A 14 -15.90 -22.67 -11.17
C ALA A 14 -14.97 -22.75 -12.40
N GLU A 15 -15.54 -23.09 -13.55
CA GLU A 15 -14.81 -23.14 -14.83
C GLU A 15 -14.21 -21.80 -15.23
N ALA A 16 -14.88 -20.70 -14.89
CA ALA A 16 -14.39 -19.34 -15.11
C ALA A 16 -14.40 -18.51 -13.83
N LEU A 17 -13.32 -17.78 -13.58
CA LEU A 17 -13.23 -16.79 -12.51
C LEU A 17 -13.17 -15.38 -13.13
N VAL A 18 -14.01 -14.48 -12.64
CA VAL A 18 -14.00 -13.07 -13.07
C VAL A 18 -13.07 -12.25 -12.17
N ASN A 19 -12.15 -11.54 -12.78
CA ASN A 19 -11.23 -10.60 -12.15
C ASN A 19 -11.61 -9.17 -12.49
N THR A 20 -11.81 -8.30 -11.52
CA THR A 20 -12.09 -6.87 -11.77
C THR A 20 -10.80 -6.09 -12.02
N VAL A 21 -10.68 -5.47 -13.20
CA VAL A 21 -9.47 -4.80 -13.64
C VAL A 21 -9.70 -3.34 -14.08
N ASN A 22 -8.61 -2.63 -14.34
CA ASN A 22 -8.60 -1.34 -15.04
C ASN A 22 -8.12 -1.51 -16.49
N CYS A 23 -8.02 -0.39 -17.25
CA CYS A 23 -7.61 -0.42 -18.67
C CYS A 23 -6.14 -0.01 -18.89
N VAL A 24 -5.32 0.08 -17.82
CA VAL A 24 -3.93 0.57 -17.90
C VAL A 24 -2.89 -0.43 -17.34
N GLY A 25 -3.23 -1.70 -17.26
CA GLY A 25 -2.28 -2.79 -16.96
C GLY A 25 -1.89 -2.94 -15.48
N ILE A 26 -2.57 -2.26 -14.54
CA ILE A 26 -2.18 -2.26 -13.13
C ILE A 26 -3.10 -3.14 -12.30
N MET A 27 -2.56 -4.22 -11.73
CA MET A 27 -3.22 -5.07 -10.73
C MET A 27 -2.55 -4.88 -9.36
N GLY A 28 -2.86 -3.76 -8.70
CA GLY A 28 -2.10 -3.27 -7.54
C GLY A 28 -2.77 -3.42 -6.19
N ARG A 29 -4.09 -3.64 -6.15
CA ARG A 29 -4.88 -3.68 -4.93
C ARG A 29 -6.05 -4.64 -5.03
N GLY A 30 -6.54 -5.06 -3.86
CA GLY A 30 -7.75 -5.87 -3.73
C GLY A 30 -7.68 -7.16 -4.53
N ILE A 31 -8.81 -7.56 -5.08
CA ILE A 31 -8.95 -8.82 -5.81
C ILE A 31 -8.00 -8.91 -7.02
N ALA A 32 -7.77 -7.81 -7.75
CA ALA A 32 -6.88 -7.81 -8.90
C ALA A 32 -5.44 -8.21 -8.52
N LEU A 33 -4.93 -7.73 -7.37
CA LEU A 33 -3.63 -8.13 -6.87
C LEU A 33 -3.59 -9.62 -6.50
N GLN A 34 -4.65 -10.16 -5.92
CA GLN A 34 -4.75 -11.57 -5.61
C GLN A 34 -4.71 -12.43 -6.89
N PHE A 35 -5.45 -12.03 -7.94
CA PHE A 35 -5.38 -12.68 -9.26
C PHE A 35 -3.99 -12.58 -9.89
N LYS A 36 -3.29 -11.44 -9.76
CA LYS A 36 -1.90 -11.30 -10.22
C LYS A 36 -0.97 -12.28 -9.53
N ASN A 37 -1.14 -12.47 -8.22
CA ASN A 37 -0.31 -13.38 -7.44
C ASN A 37 -0.63 -14.86 -7.74
N ALA A 38 -1.91 -15.21 -7.87
CA ALA A 38 -2.36 -16.57 -8.17
C ALA A 38 -2.11 -16.97 -9.63
N PHE A 39 -2.28 -16.02 -10.58
CA PHE A 39 -2.19 -16.27 -12.02
C PHE A 39 -1.23 -15.27 -12.71
N PRO A 40 0.10 -15.37 -12.47
CA PRO A 40 1.07 -14.41 -13.01
C PRO A 40 1.13 -14.39 -14.54
N LYS A 41 0.87 -15.51 -15.21
CA LYS A 41 0.79 -15.56 -16.68
C LYS A 41 -0.40 -14.76 -17.22
N ASN A 42 -1.57 -14.82 -16.55
CA ASN A 42 -2.72 -13.99 -16.89
C ASN A 42 -2.38 -12.51 -16.73
N PHE A 43 -1.69 -12.13 -15.64
CA PHE A 43 -1.29 -10.75 -15.44
C PHE A 43 -0.39 -10.24 -16.58
N ASN A 44 0.64 -10.99 -16.98
CA ASN A 44 1.54 -10.59 -18.05
C ASN A 44 0.80 -10.41 -19.38
N ALA A 45 -0.12 -11.33 -19.72
CA ALA A 45 -0.93 -11.23 -20.92
C ALA A 45 -1.89 -10.02 -20.89
N TYR A 46 -2.53 -9.79 -19.74
CA TYR A 46 -3.39 -8.62 -19.54
C TYR A 46 -2.62 -7.29 -19.62
N GLU A 47 -1.41 -7.20 -19.05
CA GLU A 47 -0.56 -6.02 -19.10
C GLU A 47 -0.21 -5.67 -20.55
N GLN A 48 0.21 -6.66 -21.36
CA GLN A 48 0.46 -6.50 -22.79
C GLN A 48 -0.80 -6.07 -23.56
N ALA A 49 -1.95 -6.67 -23.29
CA ALA A 49 -3.21 -6.27 -23.91
C ALA A 49 -3.62 -4.82 -23.59
N CYS A 50 -3.30 -4.34 -22.38
CA CYS A 50 -3.50 -2.94 -22.00
C CYS A 50 -2.57 -1.98 -22.78
N GLU A 51 -1.30 -2.36 -22.98
CA GLU A 51 -0.35 -1.59 -23.81
C GLU A 51 -0.84 -1.42 -25.25
N HIS A 52 -1.50 -2.43 -25.79
CA HIS A 52 -2.12 -2.40 -27.12
C HIS A 52 -3.53 -1.81 -27.15
N HIS A 53 -4.03 -1.26 -26.01
CA HIS A 53 -5.38 -0.68 -25.89
C HIS A 53 -6.52 -1.67 -26.19
N GLU A 54 -6.29 -2.96 -26.00
CA GLU A 54 -7.30 -4.01 -26.22
C GLU A 54 -8.26 -4.16 -25.05
N VAL A 55 -7.86 -3.73 -23.85
CA VAL A 55 -8.65 -3.80 -22.63
C VAL A 55 -9.40 -2.48 -22.44
N GLN A 56 -10.72 -2.52 -22.62
CA GLN A 56 -11.60 -1.35 -22.53
C GLN A 56 -12.93 -1.70 -21.84
N PRO A 57 -13.64 -0.73 -21.24
CA PRO A 57 -14.99 -0.98 -20.73
C PRO A 57 -15.90 -1.55 -21.81
N GLY A 58 -16.69 -2.56 -21.46
CA GLY A 58 -17.56 -3.25 -22.40
C GLY A 58 -16.85 -4.32 -23.25
N ARG A 59 -15.57 -4.59 -23.03
CA ARG A 59 -14.82 -5.66 -23.70
C ARG A 59 -14.05 -6.48 -22.69
N MET A 60 -14.31 -7.79 -22.63
CA MET A 60 -13.61 -8.72 -21.76
C MET A 60 -12.23 -9.06 -22.32
N PHE A 61 -11.25 -9.21 -21.43
CA PHE A 61 -9.98 -9.87 -21.78
C PHE A 61 -9.97 -11.26 -21.13
N VAL A 62 -10.16 -12.29 -21.94
CA VAL A 62 -10.25 -13.67 -21.47
C VAL A 62 -8.91 -14.36 -21.65
N TYR A 63 -8.35 -14.82 -20.55
CA TYR A 63 -7.14 -15.66 -20.53
C TYR A 63 -7.52 -17.13 -20.34
N ALA A 64 -7.12 -17.96 -21.31
CA ALA A 64 -7.24 -19.42 -21.18
C ALA A 64 -6.12 -19.95 -20.26
N ASN A 65 -6.51 -20.49 -19.11
CA ASN A 65 -5.57 -21.06 -18.16
C ASN A 65 -5.19 -22.48 -18.60
N GLU A 66 -3.91 -22.71 -18.83
CA GLU A 66 -3.37 -24.00 -19.30
C GLU A 66 -3.32 -25.07 -18.16
N SER A 67 -4.24 -24.99 -17.21
CA SER A 67 -4.34 -25.96 -16.11
C SER A 67 -5.21 -27.15 -16.49
N LEU A 68 -4.90 -28.32 -15.95
CA LEU A 68 -5.74 -29.51 -16.06
C LEU A 68 -6.99 -29.43 -15.14
N THR A 69 -7.02 -28.50 -14.22
CA THR A 69 -8.11 -28.28 -13.26
C THR A 69 -8.69 -26.89 -13.45
N ASN A 70 -9.89 -26.65 -12.93
CA ASN A 70 -10.48 -25.31 -12.89
C ASN A 70 -9.64 -24.33 -12.05
N PRO A 71 -9.64 -23.04 -12.39
CA PRO A 71 -10.40 -22.43 -13.49
C PRO A 71 -9.73 -22.66 -14.85
N ARG A 72 -10.52 -22.92 -15.88
CA ARG A 72 -10.08 -22.95 -17.30
C ARG A 72 -9.93 -21.57 -17.88
N TYR A 73 -10.74 -20.62 -17.40
CA TYR A 73 -10.73 -19.24 -17.88
C TYR A 73 -10.60 -18.24 -16.74
N ILE A 74 -9.74 -17.24 -16.94
CA ILE A 74 -9.71 -16.01 -16.14
C ILE A 74 -10.28 -14.89 -17.01
N ILE A 75 -11.42 -14.33 -16.60
CA ILE A 75 -12.10 -13.27 -17.35
C ILE A 75 -11.79 -11.94 -16.67
N ASN A 76 -10.88 -11.17 -17.28
CA ASN A 76 -10.55 -9.84 -16.81
C ASN A 76 -11.65 -8.87 -17.26
N PHE A 77 -12.43 -8.38 -16.31
CA PHE A 77 -13.56 -7.49 -16.49
C PHE A 77 -13.14 -6.05 -16.19
N PRO A 78 -13.06 -5.14 -17.18
CA PRO A 78 -12.68 -3.75 -16.95
C PRO A 78 -13.79 -2.97 -16.23
N THR A 79 -13.64 -2.83 -14.91
CA THR A 79 -14.57 -2.05 -14.07
C THR A 79 -14.13 -0.60 -13.89
N LYS A 80 -12.90 -0.27 -14.28
CA LYS A 80 -12.30 1.08 -14.20
C LYS A 80 -11.50 1.38 -15.45
N ARG A 81 -11.56 2.61 -15.92
CA ARG A 81 -10.73 3.10 -17.02
C ARG A 81 -9.28 3.34 -16.58
N HIS A 82 -9.10 3.79 -15.35
CA HIS A 82 -7.79 4.05 -14.73
C HIS A 82 -7.82 3.60 -13.26
N TRP A 83 -6.70 3.10 -12.73
CA TRP A 83 -6.63 2.55 -11.37
C TRP A 83 -6.98 3.57 -10.26
N ARG A 84 -6.73 4.88 -10.48
CA ARG A 84 -7.14 5.97 -9.58
C ARG A 84 -8.60 6.38 -9.72
N GLY A 85 -9.27 5.96 -10.79
CA GLY A 85 -10.64 6.37 -11.07
C GLY A 85 -11.68 5.56 -10.30
N LYS A 86 -12.90 6.10 -10.24
CA LYS A 86 -14.08 5.36 -9.76
C LYS A 86 -14.67 4.52 -10.90
N SER A 87 -15.33 3.42 -10.53
CA SER A 87 -16.16 2.65 -11.45
C SER A 87 -17.43 3.42 -11.84
N ARG A 88 -18.01 3.10 -13.00
CA ARG A 88 -19.25 3.68 -13.50
C ARG A 88 -20.24 2.56 -13.79
N LEU A 89 -21.52 2.79 -13.52
CA LEU A 89 -22.55 1.78 -13.75
C LEU A 89 -22.69 1.43 -15.24
N GLU A 90 -22.50 2.40 -16.13
CA GLU A 90 -22.55 2.18 -17.59
C GLU A 90 -21.43 1.22 -18.04
N ASP A 91 -20.24 1.32 -17.45
CA ASP A 91 -19.11 0.44 -17.74
C ASP A 91 -19.40 -0.99 -17.23
N ILE A 92 -20.13 -1.14 -16.09
CA ILE A 92 -20.58 -2.44 -15.60
C ILE A 92 -21.66 -3.04 -16.51
N GLU A 93 -22.65 -2.27 -16.92
CA GLU A 93 -23.73 -2.73 -17.79
C GLU A 93 -23.22 -3.19 -19.16
N SER A 94 -22.34 -2.39 -19.79
CA SER A 94 -21.71 -2.77 -21.06
C SER A 94 -20.81 -4.00 -20.90
N GLY A 95 -20.08 -4.09 -19.78
CA GLY A 95 -19.26 -5.24 -19.46
C GLY A 95 -20.05 -6.51 -19.23
N LEU A 96 -21.20 -6.44 -18.56
CA LEU A 96 -22.08 -7.61 -18.35
C LEU A 96 -22.64 -8.15 -19.68
N LYS A 97 -22.98 -7.29 -20.64
CA LYS A 97 -23.37 -7.73 -21.99
C LYS A 97 -22.24 -8.52 -22.67
N ALA A 98 -21.02 -7.98 -22.66
CA ALA A 98 -19.87 -8.66 -23.22
C ALA A 98 -19.54 -9.96 -22.48
N LEU A 99 -19.70 -10.00 -21.14
CA LEU A 99 -19.50 -11.21 -20.35
C LEU A 99 -20.46 -12.32 -20.78
N VAL A 100 -21.72 -12.01 -21.04
CA VAL A 100 -22.72 -12.97 -21.54
C VAL A 100 -22.33 -13.53 -22.91
N GLU A 101 -21.77 -12.70 -23.79
CA GLU A 101 -21.27 -13.14 -25.10
C GLU A 101 -20.08 -14.11 -24.94
N GLU A 102 -19.13 -13.81 -24.05
CA GLU A 102 -17.99 -14.71 -23.76
C GLU A 102 -18.44 -16.03 -23.15
N ILE A 103 -19.40 -16.01 -22.21
CA ILE A 103 -19.98 -17.23 -21.61
C ILE A 103 -20.58 -18.13 -22.71
N LYS A 104 -21.39 -17.55 -23.60
CA LYS A 104 -22.05 -18.31 -24.67
C LYS A 104 -21.06 -18.83 -25.70
N SER A 105 -20.12 -17.97 -26.17
CA SER A 105 -19.16 -18.35 -27.23
C SER A 105 -18.18 -19.43 -26.78
N ARG A 106 -17.85 -19.46 -25.49
CA ARG A 106 -16.91 -20.44 -24.91
C ARG A 106 -17.57 -21.63 -24.26
N HIS A 107 -18.92 -21.67 -24.27
CA HIS A 107 -19.71 -22.71 -23.62
C HIS A 107 -19.33 -22.91 -22.14
N ILE A 108 -19.24 -21.79 -21.39
CA ILE A 108 -18.91 -21.82 -19.96
C ILE A 108 -20.13 -22.28 -19.18
N HIS A 109 -19.99 -23.30 -18.33
CA HIS A 109 -21.07 -23.87 -17.55
C HIS A 109 -21.09 -23.43 -16.08
N SER A 110 -19.96 -22.94 -15.55
CA SER A 110 -19.91 -22.38 -14.20
C SER A 110 -18.98 -21.16 -14.13
N ILE A 111 -19.42 -20.14 -13.42
CA ILE A 111 -18.68 -18.86 -13.32
C ILE A 111 -18.78 -18.28 -11.91
N ALA A 112 -17.64 -17.83 -11.36
CA ALA A 112 -17.60 -17.07 -10.12
C ALA A 112 -17.35 -15.59 -10.40
N ILE A 113 -18.16 -14.71 -9.82
CA ILE A 113 -18.19 -13.27 -10.09
C ILE A 113 -17.99 -12.49 -8.79
N PRO A 114 -17.00 -11.59 -8.69
CA PRO A 114 -16.83 -10.73 -7.54
C PRO A 114 -17.84 -9.56 -7.55
N PRO A 115 -17.93 -8.75 -6.47
CA PRO A 115 -18.80 -7.58 -6.43
C PRO A 115 -18.28 -6.48 -7.36
N LEU A 116 -18.65 -6.57 -8.64
CA LEU A 116 -18.16 -5.73 -9.75
C LEU A 116 -18.22 -4.24 -9.42
N GLY A 117 -17.06 -3.59 -9.33
CA GLY A 117 -16.95 -2.16 -9.04
C GLY A 117 -17.40 -1.70 -7.65
N SER A 118 -17.89 -2.61 -6.77
CA SER A 118 -18.44 -2.24 -5.45
C SER A 118 -17.42 -2.22 -4.32
N GLY A 119 -16.17 -2.68 -4.55
CA GLY A 119 -15.08 -2.51 -3.62
C GLY A 119 -14.37 -1.17 -3.84
N LEU A 120 -13.08 -1.19 -4.17
CA LEU A 120 -12.27 0.00 -4.49
C LEU A 120 -12.81 0.83 -5.68
N GLY A 121 -13.85 0.35 -6.38
CA GLY A 121 -14.58 1.07 -7.43
C GLY A 121 -15.58 2.10 -6.90
N GLY A 122 -16.06 1.91 -5.67
CA GLY A 122 -16.96 2.83 -4.97
C GLY A 122 -18.41 2.81 -5.43
N LEU A 123 -18.83 1.80 -6.23
CA LEU A 123 -20.23 1.62 -6.55
C LEU A 123 -21.00 0.98 -5.39
N ASN A 124 -22.26 1.36 -5.23
CA ASN A 124 -23.12 0.75 -4.24
C ASN A 124 -23.55 -0.66 -4.72
N TRP A 125 -23.34 -1.66 -3.88
CA TRP A 125 -23.72 -3.05 -4.19
C TRP A 125 -25.18 -3.23 -4.51
N LYS A 126 -26.07 -2.45 -3.85
CA LYS A 126 -27.51 -2.45 -4.13
C LYS A 126 -27.86 -2.07 -5.56
N ASP A 127 -26.98 -1.30 -6.22
CA ASP A 127 -27.17 -0.90 -7.62
C ASP A 127 -26.55 -1.90 -8.59
N VAL A 128 -25.44 -2.56 -8.21
CA VAL A 128 -24.72 -3.50 -9.08
C VAL A 128 -25.36 -4.88 -9.08
N ARG A 129 -25.76 -5.40 -7.92
CA ARG A 129 -26.35 -6.73 -7.76
C ARG A 129 -27.52 -7.00 -8.72
N PRO A 130 -28.56 -6.14 -8.83
CA PRO A 130 -29.67 -6.39 -9.74
C PRO A 130 -29.25 -6.46 -11.21
N ARG A 131 -28.18 -5.76 -11.59
CA ARG A 131 -27.65 -5.79 -12.96
C ARG A 131 -26.98 -7.10 -13.30
N ILE A 132 -26.23 -7.68 -12.34
CA ILE A 132 -25.65 -9.02 -12.47
C ILE A 132 -26.78 -10.05 -12.61
N GLU A 133 -27.78 -9.98 -11.72
CA GLU A 133 -28.94 -10.87 -11.75
C GLU A 133 -29.67 -10.78 -13.10
N TRP A 134 -29.97 -9.57 -13.56
CA TRP A 134 -30.69 -9.37 -14.84
C TRP A 134 -29.89 -9.88 -16.04
N ALA A 135 -28.57 -9.67 -16.07
CA ALA A 135 -27.74 -10.06 -17.20
C ALA A 135 -27.55 -11.59 -17.31
N LEU A 136 -27.50 -12.28 -16.18
CA LEU A 136 -27.16 -13.72 -16.14
C LEU A 136 -28.35 -14.63 -15.87
N ASN A 137 -29.49 -14.04 -15.47
CA ASN A 137 -30.70 -14.81 -15.25
C ASN A 137 -31.26 -15.35 -16.61
N GLY A 138 -31.55 -16.63 -16.65
CA GLY A 138 -32.11 -17.26 -17.83
C GLY A 138 -31.07 -17.82 -18.83
N ILE A 139 -29.80 -17.79 -18.54
CA ILE A 139 -28.80 -18.54 -19.32
C ILE A 139 -28.90 -20.01 -18.93
N GLU A 140 -29.42 -20.83 -19.86
CA GLU A 140 -29.60 -22.27 -19.62
C GLU A 140 -28.26 -22.99 -19.42
N GLY A 141 -28.20 -23.88 -18.44
CA GLY A 141 -27.01 -24.66 -18.15
C GLY A 141 -25.87 -23.92 -17.45
N LEU A 142 -26.06 -22.63 -17.11
CA LEU A 142 -25.05 -21.85 -16.40
C LEU A 142 -25.28 -21.83 -14.88
N GLU A 143 -24.24 -22.21 -14.14
CA GLU A 143 -24.12 -22.05 -12.69
C GLU A 143 -23.36 -20.75 -12.37
N VAL A 144 -24.01 -19.81 -11.68
CA VAL A 144 -23.44 -18.51 -11.37
C VAL A 144 -23.23 -18.41 -9.86
N ARG A 145 -22.00 -18.12 -9.43
CA ARG A 145 -21.64 -17.91 -8.04
C ARG A 145 -21.21 -16.45 -7.86
N VAL A 146 -22.03 -15.65 -7.16
CA VAL A 146 -21.80 -14.23 -6.95
C VAL A 146 -21.26 -13.99 -5.55
N TYR A 147 -20.04 -13.45 -5.46
CA TYR A 147 -19.40 -13.12 -4.18
C TYR A 147 -19.87 -11.74 -3.70
N GLU A 148 -20.35 -11.68 -2.47
CA GLU A 148 -20.82 -10.43 -1.85
C GLU A 148 -19.69 -9.64 -1.20
N PRO A 149 -19.81 -8.29 -1.09
CA PRO A 149 -18.76 -7.44 -0.50
C PRO A 149 -18.76 -7.52 1.03
N ASN A 150 -18.31 -8.63 1.61
CA ASN A 150 -18.24 -8.86 3.06
C ASN A 150 -16.85 -8.61 3.67
N GLY A 151 -16.10 -7.65 3.13
CA GLY A 151 -14.72 -7.37 3.53
C GLY A 151 -13.68 -8.20 2.76
N ALA A 152 -12.41 -7.86 2.92
CA ALA A 152 -11.33 -8.68 2.38
C ALA A 152 -11.14 -9.92 3.26
N PRO A 153 -10.93 -11.12 2.70
CA PRO A 153 -10.49 -12.27 3.47
C PRO A 153 -9.18 -11.96 4.18
N SER A 154 -8.91 -12.64 5.31
CA SER A 154 -7.64 -12.48 5.99
C SER A 154 -6.47 -12.91 5.09
N PRO A 155 -5.25 -12.37 5.29
CA PRO A 155 -4.09 -12.78 4.49
C PRO A 155 -3.84 -14.29 4.49
N GLN A 156 -4.22 -14.99 5.56
CA GLN A 156 -4.12 -16.44 5.70
C GLN A 156 -5.15 -17.21 4.85
N GLU A 157 -6.29 -16.58 4.56
CA GLU A 157 -7.38 -17.15 3.75
C GLU A 157 -7.22 -16.83 2.26
N MET A 158 -6.30 -15.92 1.90
CA MET A 158 -6.07 -15.54 0.52
C MET A 158 -5.23 -16.58 -0.20
N SER A 159 -5.76 -17.12 -1.31
CA SER A 159 -4.99 -17.97 -2.22
C SER A 159 -3.86 -17.17 -2.83
N SER A 160 -2.62 -17.53 -2.53
CA SER A 160 -1.43 -16.87 -3.06
C SER A 160 -0.43 -17.90 -3.57
N SER A 161 0.09 -17.71 -4.77
CA SER A 161 1.20 -18.51 -5.31
C SER A 161 2.55 -18.16 -4.67
N LYS A 162 2.62 -17.08 -3.88
CA LYS A 162 3.82 -16.67 -3.14
C LYS A 162 3.75 -17.18 -1.71
N ALA A 163 4.82 -17.81 -1.26
CA ALA A 163 4.98 -18.15 0.15
C ALA A 163 4.93 -16.86 1.00
N LEU A 164 4.24 -16.95 2.14
CA LEU A 164 4.21 -15.86 3.14
C LEU A 164 5.63 -15.41 3.47
N PRO A 165 5.93 -14.12 3.40
CA PRO A 165 7.26 -13.61 3.71
C PRO A 165 7.55 -13.82 5.19
N LYS A 166 8.69 -14.44 5.52
CA LYS A 166 9.12 -14.61 6.92
C LYS A 166 9.13 -13.26 7.64
N MET A 167 8.48 -13.17 8.80
CA MET A 167 8.56 -11.98 9.65
C MET A 167 10.01 -11.76 10.10
N THR A 168 10.47 -10.52 10.06
CA THR A 168 11.79 -10.08 10.52
C THR A 168 11.62 -8.82 11.37
N ALA A 169 12.61 -8.48 12.19
CA ALA A 169 12.55 -7.28 13.02
C ALA A 169 12.27 -6.01 12.19
N GLY A 170 12.93 -5.85 11.04
CA GLY A 170 12.69 -4.70 10.15
C GLY A 170 11.29 -4.66 9.56
N ARG A 171 10.72 -5.81 9.15
CA ARG A 171 9.34 -5.90 8.63
C ARG A 171 8.31 -5.64 9.72
N ALA A 172 8.49 -6.24 10.88
CA ALA A 172 7.62 -6.01 12.02
C ALA A 172 7.65 -4.54 12.47
N SER A 173 8.86 -3.95 12.57
CA SER A 173 8.99 -2.53 12.90
C SER A 173 8.32 -1.62 11.87
N LEU A 174 8.43 -1.93 10.58
CA LEU A 174 7.75 -1.18 9.53
C LEU A 174 6.23 -1.18 9.73
N VAL A 175 5.63 -2.35 9.93
CA VAL A 175 4.17 -2.49 10.11
C VAL A 175 3.70 -1.73 11.35
N VAL A 176 4.35 -1.92 12.49
CA VAL A 176 3.93 -1.30 13.76
C VAL A 176 4.23 0.21 13.78
N LEU A 177 5.29 0.67 13.08
CA LEU A 177 5.53 2.12 12.90
C LEU A 177 4.45 2.78 12.05
N ILE A 178 4.01 2.13 10.97
CA ILE A 178 2.90 2.61 10.15
C ILE A 178 1.61 2.65 10.99
N ASP A 179 1.29 1.59 11.71
CA ASP A 179 0.11 1.53 12.57
C ASP A 179 0.10 2.65 13.63
N ARG A 180 1.21 2.82 14.36
CA ARG A 180 1.36 3.89 15.34
C ARG A 180 1.23 5.27 14.70
N TYR A 181 1.83 5.47 13.53
CA TYR A 181 1.77 6.71 12.78
C TYR A 181 0.33 7.04 12.35
N LEU A 182 -0.39 6.06 11.80
CA LEU A 182 -1.79 6.20 11.39
C LEU A 182 -2.75 6.38 12.56
N SER A 183 -2.44 5.80 13.73
CA SER A 183 -3.26 5.96 14.95
C SER A 183 -3.29 7.41 15.45
N GLY A 184 -2.30 8.24 15.13
CA GLY A 184 -2.26 9.69 15.39
C GLY A 184 -2.96 10.55 14.33
N LEU A 185 -3.36 9.95 13.22
CA LEU A 185 -3.97 10.63 12.08
C LEU A 185 -5.37 10.08 11.81
N LEU A 186 -6.25 10.92 11.24
CA LEU A 186 -7.56 10.47 10.71
C LEU A 186 -7.47 9.87 9.30
N ASP A 187 -6.27 9.75 8.75
CA ASP A 187 -6.03 9.19 7.41
C ASP A 187 -5.72 7.67 7.52
N PRO A 188 -6.43 6.80 6.80
CA PRO A 188 -6.19 5.35 6.83
C PRO A 188 -4.95 4.91 6.03
N THR A 189 -4.24 5.83 5.40
CA THR A 189 -3.11 5.54 4.51
C THR A 189 -1.86 6.33 4.87
N VAL A 190 -0.70 5.75 4.59
CA VAL A 190 0.60 6.40 4.73
C VAL A 190 1.25 6.54 3.35
N SER A 191 1.88 7.68 3.07
CA SER A 191 2.60 7.86 1.81
C SER A 191 3.93 7.10 1.79
N LEU A 192 4.40 6.72 0.59
CA LEU A 192 5.71 6.10 0.42
C LEU A 192 6.84 6.99 0.95
N LEU A 193 6.70 8.32 0.82
CA LEU A 193 7.63 9.28 1.41
C LEU A 193 7.77 9.08 2.92
N GLU A 194 6.65 9.02 3.64
CA GLU A 194 6.63 8.85 5.09
C GLU A 194 7.26 7.53 5.52
N VAL A 195 6.95 6.45 4.81
CA VAL A 195 7.56 5.14 5.02
C VAL A 195 9.09 5.20 4.89
N HIS A 196 9.62 5.89 3.88
CA HIS A 196 11.07 6.10 3.76
C HIS A 196 11.69 6.81 4.97
N LYS A 197 10.99 7.80 5.54
CA LYS A 197 11.50 8.57 6.70
C LYS A 197 11.42 7.76 8.00
N LEU A 198 10.34 7.03 8.20
CA LEU A 198 10.22 6.13 9.34
C LEU A 198 11.31 5.05 9.33
N MET A 199 11.56 4.42 8.17
CA MET A 199 12.59 3.41 8.04
C MET A 199 14.01 4.00 8.09
N TYR A 200 14.22 5.26 7.67
CA TYR A 200 15.45 5.99 7.89
C TYR A 200 15.77 6.08 9.38
N PHE A 201 14.84 6.58 10.17
CA PHE A 201 15.06 6.69 11.61
C PHE A 201 15.18 5.32 12.30
N MET A 202 14.49 4.29 11.80
CA MET A 202 14.66 2.94 12.33
C MET A 202 16.09 2.40 12.13
N GLN A 203 16.70 2.67 10.97
CA GLN A 203 18.10 2.32 10.72
C GLN A 203 19.07 3.18 11.55
N GLU A 204 18.83 4.48 11.68
CA GLU A 204 19.64 5.38 12.53
C GLU A 204 19.53 5.02 14.03
N ALA A 205 18.40 4.42 14.47
CA ALA A 205 18.26 3.81 15.79
C ALA A 205 19.08 2.52 15.98
N GLY A 206 19.76 2.05 14.92
CA GLY A 206 20.64 0.88 14.93
C GLY A 206 19.98 -0.43 14.50
N GLU A 207 18.77 -0.41 13.91
CA GLU A 207 18.20 -1.61 13.30
C GLU A 207 18.96 -1.97 12.02
N PRO A 208 19.47 -3.22 11.86
CA PRO A 208 20.35 -3.59 10.75
C PRO A 208 19.57 -3.83 9.44
N LEU A 209 18.92 -2.78 8.93
CA LEU A 209 18.08 -2.84 7.73
C LEU A 209 18.87 -2.94 6.43
N LYS A 210 20.13 -2.50 6.42
CA LYS A 210 21.01 -2.46 5.24
C LYS A 210 20.43 -1.60 4.10
N LEU A 211 19.68 -0.55 4.45
CA LEU A 211 19.16 0.41 3.49
C LEU A 211 20.27 1.39 3.09
N GLN A 212 20.37 1.64 1.79
CA GLN A 212 21.39 2.54 1.23
C GLN A 212 20.80 3.91 1.02
N TYR A 213 20.85 4.75 2.06
CA TYR A 213 20.32 6.11 2.01
C TYR A 213 21.25 7.05 1.26
N VAL A 214 20.62 7.85 0.38
CA VAL A 214 21.25 8.93 -0.38
C VAL A 214 20.43 10.20 -0.23
N GLN A 215 21.02 11.33 -0.62
CA GLN A 215 20.36 12.62 -0.67
C GLN A 215 19.33 12.65 -1.83
N GLY A 216 18.06 12.51 -1.51
CA GLY A 216 16.96 12.54 -2.48
C GLY A 216 16.20 13.88 -2.48
N PRO A 217 15.31 14.14 -3.45
CA PRO A 217 14.55 15.40 -3.55
C PRO A 217 13.74 15.73 -2.30
N TYR A 218 13.22 14.70 -1.62
CA TYR A 218 12.37 14.79 -0.43
C TYR A 218 13.10 14.43 0.87
N GLY A 219 14.43 14.55 0.91
CA GLY A 219 15.26 14.16 2.05
C GLY A 219 15.90 12.77 1.85
N PRO A 220 16.42 12.13 2.91
CA PRO A 220 17.05 10.81 2.81
C PRO A 220 16.14 9.80 2.10
N TYR A 221 16.68 9.11 1.08
CA TYR A 221 15.97 8.14 0.26
C TYR A 221 16.83 6.88 0.06
N ALA A 222 16.21 5.71 0.15
CA ALA A 222 16.88 4.43 -0.07
C ALA A 222 16.15 3.63 -1.16
N GLU A 223 16.72 3.56 -2.36
CA GLU A 223 16.11 2.84 -3.48
C GLU A 223 15.87 1.35 -3.18
N ASN A 224 16.78 0.74 -2.42
CA ASN A 224 16.67 -0.68 -2.09
C ASN A 224 15.55 -1.03 -1.09
N LEU A 225 14.86 -0.05 -0.49
CA LEU A 225 13.65 -0.29 0.30
C LEU A 225 12.54 -0.92 -0.55
N ARG A 226 12.50 -0.60 -1.85
CA ARG A 226 11.55 -1.20 -2.80
C ARG A 226 11.55 -2.73 -2.80
N HIS A 227 12.68 -3.36 -2.56
CA HIS A 227 12.75 -4.82 -2.51
C HIS A 227 12.01 -5.40 -1.30
N VAL A 228 12.08 -4.71 -0.15
CA VAL A 228 11.31 -5.09 1.04
C VAL A 228 9.83 -4.90 0.79
N LEU A 229 9.42 -3.72 0.28
CA LEU A 229 8.02 -3.39 0.02
C LEU A 229 7.38 -4.36 -0.99
N LYS A 230 8.09 -4.72 -2.07
CA LYS A 230 7.62 -5.74 -3.04
C LYS A 230 7.41 -7.12 -2.43
N VAL A 231 8.25 -7.51 -1.49
CA VAL A 231 8.13 -8.83 -0.84
C VAL A 231 6.95 -8.90 0.12
N ILE A 232 6.64 -7.80 0.82
CA ILE A 232 5.57 -7.75 1.81
C ILE A 232 4.24 -7.25 1.25
N GLU A 233 4.22 -6.81 -0.02
CA GLU A 233 3.00 -6.39 -0.72
C GLU A 233 1.98 -7.53 -0.80
N GLY A 234 0.74 -7.25 -0.43
CA GLY A 234 -0.36 -8.21 -0.37
C GLY A 234 -0.35 -9.11 0.88
N HIS A 235 0.71 -9.04 1.72
CA HIS A 235 0.84 -9.82 2.94
C HIS A 235 0.83 -8.96 4.21
N LEU A 236 1.60 -7.88 4.24
CA LEU A 236 1.70 -6.97 5.38
C LEU A 236 1.23 -5.56 5.03
N ILE A 237 1.46 -5.14 3.79
CA ILE A 237 1.02 -3.85 3.25
C ILE A 237 0.30 -4.07 1.92
N SER A 238 -0.48 -3.07 1.48
CA SER A 238 -1.06 -3.00 0.15
C SER A 238 -0.90 -1.60 -0.44
N GLY A 239 -0.87 -1.50 -1.77
CA GLY A 239 -0.76 -0.23 -2.50
C GLY A 239 0.61 0.05 -3.11
N TYR A 240 1.64 -0.74 -2.82
CA TYR A 240 2.95 -0.60 -3.44
C TYR A 240 3.02 -1.25 -4.85
N ALA A 241 2.30 -2.27 -5.07
CA ALA A 241 2.03 -3.14 -6.22
C ALA A 241 2.92 -3.07 -7.47
N ASP A 242 2.94 -1.93 -8.16
CA ASP A 242 3.69 -1.71 -9.40
C ASP A 242 5.15 -1.32 -9.16
N GLY A 243 5.55 -1.14 -7.89
CA GLY A 243 6.91 -0.80 -7.51
C GLY A 243 7.36 0.61 -7.92
N GLY A 244 6.43 1.49 -8.33
CA GLY A 244 6.74 2.87 -8.65
C GLY A 244 7.13 3.68 -7.41
N ASP A 245 8.07 4.61 -7.56
CA ASP A 245 8.66 5.39 -6.46
C ASP A 245 8.03 6.79 -6.29
N ALA A 246 6.76 6.96 -6.71
CA ALA A 246 6.04 8.21 -6.50
C ALA A 246 5.91 8.50 -4.99
N PRO A 247 6.40 9.64 -4.49
CA PRO A 247 6.47 9.92 -3.06
C PRO A 247 5.10 10.01 -2.38
N ASP A 248 4.07 10.34 -3.16
CA ASP A 248 2.67 10.44 -2.76
C ASP A 248 1.89 9.12 -2.90
N LYS A 249 2.56 8.02 -3.29
CA LYS A 249 1.95 6.70 -3.37
C LYS A 249 1.43 6.29 -1.99
N GLN A 250 0.14 5.95 -1.91
CA GLN A 250 -0.51 5.56 -0.67
C GLN A 250 -0.37 4.08 -0.40
N LEU A 251 0.03 3.76 0.82
CA LEU A 251 0.15 2.40 1.34
C LEU A 251 -0.84 2.22 2.49
N GLU A 252 -1.38 1.01 2.60
CA GLU A 252 -2.31 0.58 3.65
C GLU A 252 -1.76 -0.66 4.34
N LEU A 253 -2.11 -0.86 5.59
CA LEU A 253 -1.82 -2.11 6.29
C LEU A 253 -2.84 -3.19 5.90
N VAL A 254 -2.36 -4.40 5.68
CA VAL A 254 -3.23 -5.55 5.45
C VAL A 254 -3.85 -5.99 6.78
N PRO A 255 -5.16 -6.32 6.83
CA PRO A 255 -5.77 -6.86 8.04
C PRO A 255 -4.99 -8.05 8.60
N GLY A 256 -4.77 -8.08 9.91
CA GLY A 256 -3.98 -9.11 10.59
C GLY A 256 -2.48 -8.86 10.65
N ALA A 257 -1.91 -7.98 9.82
CA ALA A 257 -0.46 -7.69 9.83
C ALA A 257 0.03 -7.08 11.15
N VAL A 258 -0.78 -6.20 11.77
CA VAL A 258 -0.39 -5.51 13.01
C VAL A 258 -0.28 -6.45 14.21
N PRO A 259 -1.27 -7.31 14.51
CA PRO A 259 -1.14 -8.30 15.57
C PRO A 259 0.08 -9.20 15.41
N ASP A 260 0.34 -9.71 14.22
CA ASP A 260 1.48 -10.59 13.93
C ASP A 260 2.83 -9.87 14.13
N ALA A 261 2.95 -8.64 13.63
CA ALA A 261 4.14 -7.81 13.77
C ALA A 261 4.38 -7.42 15.24
N SER A 262 3.33 -7.05 15.97
CA SER A 262 3.39 -6.69 17.40
C SER A 262 3.80 -7.89 18.26
N ALA A 263 3.23 -9.07 17.99
CA ALA A 263 3.62 -10.31 18.65
C ALA A 263 5.11 -10.63 18.40
N PHE A 264 5.57 -10.49 17.15
CA PHE A 264 6.99 -10.71 16.83
C PHE A 264 7.91 -9.74 17.57
N LEU A 265 7.58 -8.43 17.62
CA LEU A 265 8.38 -7.43 18.32
C LEU A 265 8.41 -7.64 19.83
N SER A 266 7.33 -8.12 20.44
CA SER A 266 7.29 -8.39 21.89
C SER A 266 8.36 -9.40 22.35
N PHE A 267 8.74 -10.34 21.48
CA PHE A 267 9.84 -11.29 21.72
C PHE A 267 11.22 -10.73 21.35
N ASN A 268 11.29 -9.58 20.66
CA ASN A 268 12.56 -8.94 20.27
C ASN A 268 12.74 -7.59 20.98
N LYS A 269 13.15 -7.63 22.25
CA LYS A 269 13.31 -6.43 23.10
C LYS A 269 14.21 -5.34 22.49
N THR A 270 15.23 -5.73 21.73
CA THR A 270 16.15 -4.77 21.10
C THR A 270 15.44 -4.02 19.98
N ALA A 271 14.73 -4.71 19.09
CA ALA A 271 13.98 -4.08 18.02
C ALA A 271 12.80 -3.25 18.59
N LEU A 272 12.13 -3.74 19.64
CA LEU A 272 11.08 -3.01 20.33
C LEU A 272 11.59 -1.68 20.92
N GLY A 273 12.73 -1.68 21.60
CA GLY A 273 13.30 -0.44 22.14
C GLY A 273 13.69 0.57 21.06
N ARG A 274 14.17 0.11 19.89
CA ARG A 274 14.42 0.97 18.72
C ARG A 274 13.14 1.54 18.15
N PHE A 275 12.12 0.70 17.99
CA PHE A 275 10.78 1.12 17.57
C PHE A 275 10.22 2.21 18.49
N GLU A 276 10.26 2.01 19.80
CA GLU A 276 9.80 2.99 20.79
C GLU A 276 10.57 4.32 20.70
N SER A 277 11.90 4.24 20.49
CA SER A 277 12.74 5.42 20.30
C SER A 277 12.35 6.22 19.05
N VAL A 278 12.07 5.54 17.92
CA VAL A 278 11.61 6.19 16.69
C VAL A 278 10.22 6.77 16.87
N GLY A 279 9.30 6.02 17.44
CA GLY A 279 7.94 6.49 17.71
C GLY A 279 7.92 7.75 18.59
N ASN A 280 8.76 7.76 19.63
CA ASN A 280 8.95 8.95 20.46
C ASN A 280 9.55 10.12 19.67
N LEU A 281 10.56 9.86 18.80
CA LEU A 281 11.18 10.92 18.01
C LEU A 281 10.17 11.64 17.12
N VAL A 282 9.35 10.89 16.40
CA VAL A 282 8.45 11.44 15.36
C VAL A 282 7.18 12.07 15.90
N GLU A 283 6.91 11.93 17.19
CA GLU A 283 5.77 12.53 17.88
C GLU A 283 5.75 14.05 17.70
N GLY A 284 4.64 14.59 17.14
CA GLY A 284 4.48 15.99 16.74
C GLY A 284 5.01 16.32 15.32
N PHE A 285 5.56 15.31 14.61
CA PHE A 285 6.01 15.42 13.21
C PHE A 285 5.28 14.45 12.28
N GLU A 286 4.13 13.93 12.71
CA GLU A 286 3.33 12.93 11.97
C GLU A 286 2.63 13.56 10.75
N THR A 287 3.41 14.10 9.85
CA THR A 287 2.97 14.59 8.53
C THR A 287 4.10 14.39 7.51
N PRO A 288 3.79 14.29 6.20
CA PRO A 288 4.82 14.26 5.15
C PRO A 288 5.83 15.41 5.26
N PHE A 289 5.33 16.63 5.61
CA PHE A 289 6.18 17.80 5.82
C PHE A 289 7.07 17.66 7.06
N GLY A 290 6.48 17.25 8.19
CA GLY A 290 7.21 17.10 9.45
C GLY A 290 8.31 16.04 9.37
N LEU A 291 8.01 14.87 8.81
CA LEU A 291 8.99 13.81 8.63
C LEU A 291 10.08 14.19 7.61
N GLU A 292 9.73 14.91 6.54
CA GLU A 292 10.71 15.43 5.58
C GLU A 292 11.66 16.43 6.25
N LEU A 293 11.13 17.35 7.05
CA LEU A 293 11.91 18.33 7.81
C LEU A 293 12.86 17.63 8.78
N LEU A 294 12.30 16.79 9.66
CA LEU A 294 13.05 16.12 10.72
C LEU A 294 14.20 15.27 10.17
N SER A 295 13.92 14.46 9.14
CA SER A 295 14.93 13.59 8.51
C SER A 295 15.98 14.37 7.73
N THR A 296 15.61 15.50 7.09
CA THR A 296 16.56 16.37 6.39
C THR A 296 17.52 17.04 7.38
N VAL A 297 17.01 17.58 8.48
CA VAL A 297 17.85 18.23 9.51
C VAL A 297 18.79 17.20 10.16
N HIS A 298 18.28 16.00 10.49
CA HIS A 298 19.11 14.92 11.03
C HIS A 298 20.24 14.56 10.07
N TRP A 299 19.94 14.38 8.79
CA TRP A 299 20.93 14.06 7.76
C TRP A 299 22.00 15.17 7.63
N VAL A 300 21.59 16.43 7.61
CA VAL A 300 22.50 17.58 7.49
C VAL A 300 23.49 17.61 8.66
N VAL A 301 23.05 17.30 9.87
CA VAL A 301 23.96 17.20 11.02
C VAL A 301 24.88 15.97 10.93
N LYS A 302 24.30 14.80 10.66
CA LYS A 302 25.02 13.51 10.73
C LYS A 302 25.94 13.26 9.54
N GLN A 303 25.45 13.51 8.32
CA GLN A 303 26.14 13.15 7.08
C GLN A 303 26.88 14.33 6.45
N MET A 304 26.32 15.55 6.59
CA MET A 304 26.95 16.76 6.06
C MET A 304 27.79 17.52 7.12
N HIS A 305 27.83 16.99 8.35
CA HIS A 305 28.66 17.50 9.45
C HIS A 305 28.45 19.00 9.74
N ALA A 306 27.20 19.47 9.76
CA ALA A 306 26.88 20.82 10.21
C ALA A 306 27.15 20.95 11.70
N ARG A 307 27.69 22.11 12.13
CA ARG A 307 28.19 22.34 13.49
C ARG A 307 27.31 23.24 14.34
N ASP A 308 26.53 24.10 13.69
CA ASP A 308 25.64 25.06 14.34
C ASP A 308 24.37 25.29 13.51
N LEU A 309 23.42 26.04 14.05
CA LEU A 309 22.16 26.36 13.40
C LEU A 309 22.35 27.03 12.03
N THR A 310 23.30 27.95 11.91
CA THR A 310 23.57 28.70 10.67
C THR A 310 24.02 27.76 9.56
N GLU A 311 24.96 26.84 9.88
CA GLU A 311 25.39 25.79 8.94
C GLU A 311 24.25 24.84 8.60
N VAL A 312 23.40 24.44 9.56
CA VAL A 312 22.25 23.57 9.32
C VAL A 312 21.27 24.22 8.35
N VAL A 313 20.91 25.48 8.56
CA VAL A 313 20.03 26.24 7.65
C VAL A 313 20.67 26.35 6.26
N SER A 314 21.93 26.78 6.18
CA SER A 314 22.64 26.95 4.91
C SER A 314 22.72 25.66 4.11
N LYS A 315 23.15 24.55 4.74
CA LYS A 315 23.25 23.23 4.09
C LYS A 315 21.89 22.64 3.73
N THR A 316 20.85 22.89 4.55
CA THR A 316 19.47 22.51 4.21
C THR A 316 19.00 23.22 2.94
N TYR A 317 19.26 24.53 2.80
CA TYR A 317 18.85 25.28 1.61
C TYR A 317 19.71 24.96 0.38
N ALA A 318 20.99 24.61 0.58
CA ALA A 318 21.85 24.15 -0.49
C ALA A 318 21.47 22.74 -1.03
N TRP A 319 20.66 21.97 -0.30
CA TRP A 319 20.20 20.66 -0.73
C TRP A 319 19.36 20.71 -2.01
N SER A 320 18.34 21.59 -2.03
CA SER A 320 17.51 21.90 -3.21
C SER A 320 16.63 23.12 -2.94
N ASP A 321 16.11 23.77 -4.00
CA ASP A 321 15.18 24.89 -3.88
C ASP A 321 13.90 24.50 -3.10
N ARG A 322 13.45 23.26 -3.21
CA ARG A 322 12.32 22.74 -2.45
C ARG A 322 12.51 22.88 -0.94
N LYS A 323 13.74 22.74 -0.43
CA LYS A 323 14.05 22.85 1.00
C LYS A 323 13.94 24.26 1.55
N LYS A 324 13.93 25.28 0.70
CA LYS A 324 13.70 26.69 1.12
C LYS A 324 12.30 26.93 1.67
N ARG A 325 11.38 25.97 1.51
CA ARG A 325 10.05 25.99 2.16
C ARG A 325 10.11 25.80 3.68
N PHE A 326 11.20 25.25 4.21
CA PHE A 326 11.43 25.12 5.64
C PHE A 326 11.94 26.46 6.16
N THR A 327 11.18 27.10 7.06
CA THR A 327 11.65 28.35 7.69
C THR A 327 12.80 28.06 8.66
N PRO A 328 13.69 29.03 8.93
CA PRO A 328 14.75 28.87 9.92
C PRO A 328 14.23 28.43 11.30
N THR A 329 13.08 28.95 11.73
CA THR A 329 12.43 28.57 12.99
C THR A 329 11.99 27.12 13.00
N GLN A 330 11.46 26.58 11.88
CA GLN A 330 11.10 25.17 11.77
C GLN A 330 12.32 24.26 11.80
N ILE A 331 13.42 24.68 11.13
CA ILE A 331 14.70 23.96 11.17
C ILE A 331 15.26 23.93 12.61
N GLU A 332 15.22 25.06 13.31
CA GLU A 332 15.62 25.17 14.70
C GLU A 332 14.77 24.27 15.62
N LEU A 333 13.45 24.24 15.42
CA LEU A 333 12.56 23.35 16.17
C LEU A 333 12.94 21.88 16.00
N ALA A 334 13.12 21.43 14.74
CA ALA A 334 13.55 20.07 14.45
C ALA A 334 14.92 19.75 15.06
N LEU A 335 15.86 20.68 14.99
CA LEU A 335 17.20 20.56 15.58
C LEU A 335 17.13 20.39 17.10
N ASN A 336 16.32 21.21 17.78
CA ASN A 336 16.12 21.14 19.21
C ASN A 336 15.47 19.82 19.66
N VAL A 337 14.48 19.31 18.92
CA VAL A 337 13.84 18.02 19.20
C VAL A 337 14.83 16.87 19.04
N LEU A 338 15.61 16.85 17.94
CA LEU A 338 16.64 15.85 17.70
C LEU A 338 17.72 15.86 18.82
N ALA A 339 18.15 17.03 19.27
CA ALA A 339 19.12 17.16 20.35
C ALA A 339 18.52 16.75 21.72
N ALA A 340 17.29 17.16 22.02
CA ALA A 340 16.60 16.82 23.26
C ALA A 340 16.36 15.31 23.39
N LYS A 341 16.00 14.65 22.28
CA LYS A 341 15.77 13.20 22.21
C LYS A 341 17.05 12.39 21.93
N LYS A 342 18.22 13.05 21.97
CA LYS A 342 19.59 12.44 21.84
C LYS A 342 19.88 11.78 20.49
N TRP A 343 19.23 12.23 19.42
CA TRP A 343 19.53 11.75 18.06
C TRP A 343 20.71 12.46 17.40
N ILE A 344 21.06 13.64 17.91
CA ILE A 344 22.24 14.42 17.55
C ILE A 344 22.92 14.96 18.82
N PRO A 345 24.17 15.50 18.74
CA PRO A 345 24.84 16.04 19.90
C PRO A 345 24.03 17.15 20.62
N GLY A 346 24.08 17.15 21.95
CA GLY A 346 23.35 18.10 22.80
C GLY A 346 23.81 19.56 22.65
N SER A 347 24.97 19.82 22.03
CA SER A 347 25.47 21.17 21.72
C SER A 347 24.55 21.98 20.79
N PHE A 348 23.63 21.31 20.08
CA PHE A 348 22.64 21.96 19.24
C PHE A 348 21.39 22.46 19.99
N ARG A 349 21.30 22.24 21.30
CA ARG A 349 20.16 22.66 22.10
C ARG A 349 20.26 24.16 22.38
N SER A 350 19.29 24.97 21.91
CA SER A 350 19.28 26.41 22.24
C SER A 350 18.83 26.62 23.70
N GLU A 351 19.46 27.57 24.39
CA GLU A 351 19.13 27.87 25.79
C GLU A 351 17.67 28.35 25.97
N SER A 352 17.09 29.04 24.98
CA SER A 352 15.69 29.46 24.97
C SER A 352 14.69 28.29 24.93
N SER A 353 15.03 27.17 24.27
CA SER A 353 14.22 25.95 24.26
C SER A 353 14.27 25.17 25.55
N ALA A 354 15.40 25.19 26.27
CA ALA A 354 15.54 24.51 27.56
C ALA A 354 14.55 25.04 28.61
N MET A 355 14.17 26.33 28.53
CA MET A 355 13.19 26.94 29.41
C MET A 355 11.74 26.54 29.08
N ARG A 356 11.38 26.41 27.81
CA ARG A 356 10.01 26.05 27.40
C ARG A 356 9.68 24.56 27.67
N PHE A 357 10.64 23.65 27.53
CA PHE A 357 10.43 22.24 27.85
C PHE A 357 10.32 21.98 29.35
N ARG A 358 11.02 22.74 30.21
CA ARG A 358 10.86 22.63 31.67
C ARG A 358 9.48 23.04 32.16
N PHE A 359 8.80 23.97 31.49
CA PHE A 359 7.42 24.35 31.84
C PHE A 359 6.38 23.31 31.40
N ALA A 360 6.64 22.53 30.35
CA ALA A 360 5.75 21.47 29.92
C ALA A 360 5.85 20.21 30.81
N GLU A 361 7.04 19.87 31.32
CA GLU A 361 7.22 18.75 32.27
C GLU A 361 6.73 19.05 33.69
N GLN A 362 6.53 20.31 34.06
CA GLN A 362 5.97 20.70 35.37
C GLN A 362 4.44 20.91 35.35
N ALA A 363 3.81 20.76 34.18
CA ALA A 363 2.36 20.95 34.00
C ALA A 363 1.60 19.62 33.79
N ILE A 364 2.28 18.47 33.95
CA ILE A 364 1.73 17.10 34.03
C ILE A 364 1.95 16.58 35.47
#